data_88b8da9a994c66c7c3051efdad377046
#
_entry.id   88b8da9a994c66c7c3051efdad377046
#
_cell.length_a   1.000
_cell.length_b   1.000
_cell.length_c   1.000
_cell.angle_alpha   90.00
_cell.angle_beta   90.00
_cell.angle_gamma   90.00
#
_symmetry.space_group_name_H-M   'P 1'
#
loop_
_entity.id
_entity.type
_entity.pdbx_description
1 polymer ?
#
loop_
_entity_poly.entity_id
_entity_poly.type
_entity_poly.pdbx_seq_one_letter_code
_entity_poly.pdbx_strand_id
1 'polypeptide(L)'
;MISGILASPGIAIGKALLLQEDEIVLNTNTISDDQVEAEVARFFDARNKSSAQLETIKQKALETFGEEKEAIFEGHIMLLEDEELEEEILALIKNDKMSADHAIHSVIEEQATALESLDDEYLKERATDIRDIGSRFVKNALGINIVSLSDIDQEVILVAYDLTPSETAQINLDYVLGFACDIGGRTSHTSIMARSLELPAIVGTNDITKQVKNGDMLILDAMNNKIVINPSDAELEEAKAVKAAFLAEKEELAKLKDLHAETTDGHRVEVCGNIGTVKDCDGIIRNGGEGVGLYRTEFLFMDRDALPTEEEQYQAYKEVAEAMNGHAVIIRTMDIGGDKDLPYMDLPKEMNPFLGWRAVRISLDRREILRDQLRGILRASAHGKLRIMFPMIISVEEIRELKKAIEEYKAELRAEGHAFDENIEIGVMVETPAAAAIAHHLAKEVSFFSIGTNDLTQYTLAVDRGNEMISHLYNPLSPAVLTVIKQVIDASHAEGKWTGMCGELAGDERATLLLLGMGLDEFSMSGISIPKVKKVIRNSNFAEVKAMAEKALSLPTAAEIEAVVEKFIAEKTQ
;
A
#
# COMPACT_ATOMS: atom_id res chain seq x y z
N MET A 1 -25.14 10.75 14.54
CA MET A 1 -24.46 10.17 13.35
C MET A 1 -23.08 10.79 13.29
N ILE A 2 -22.04 9.97 13.33
CA ILE A 2 -20.63 10.39 13.30
C ILE A 2 -20.03 9.93 11.98
N SER A 3 -19.14 10.71 11.43
CA SER A 3 -18.33 10.37 10.24
C SER A 3 -16.85 10.56 10.56
N GLY A 4 -15.99 9.90 9.79
CA GLY A 4 -14.55 10.00 9.93
C GLY A 4 -13.85 9.70 8.61
N ILE A 5 -12.78 8.93 8.65
CA ILE A 5 -12.01 8.47 7.49
C ILE A 5 -12.10 6.96 7.43
N LEU A 6 -12.42 6.42 6.25
CA LEU A 6 -12.39 4.97 6.01
C LEU A 6 -10.97 4.44 6.21
N ALA A 7 -10.79 3.60 7.22
CA ALA A 7 -9.53 2.91 7.48
C ALA A 7 -9.53 1.50 6.87
N SER A 8 -10.59 0.72 7.11
CA SER A 8 -10.77 -0.63 6.56
C SER A 8 -12.25 -0.89 6.28
N PRO A 9 -12.60 -1.46 5.11
CA PRO A 9 -13.98 -1.63 4.70
C PRO A 9 -14.70 -2.73 5.49
N GLY A 10 -16.03 -2.61 5.59
CA GLY A 10 -16.91 -3.58 6.20
C GLY A 10 -17.97 -2.95 7.11
N ILE A 11 -18.79 -3.80 7.71
CA ILE A 11 -19.87 -3.37 8.61
C ILE A 11 -19.79 -4.17 9.91
N ALA A 12 -19.64 -3.49 11.02
CA ALA A 12 -19.72 -4.06 12.35
C ALA A 12 -20.98 -3.59 13.08
N ILE A 13 -21.62 -4.52 13.78
CA ILE A 13 -22.80 -4.26 14.61
C ILE A 13 -22.53 -4.92 15.95
N GLY A 14 -22.45 -4.13 17.02
CA GLY A 14 -22.12 -4.64 18.34
C GLY A 14 -22.15 -3.57 19.41
N LYS A 15 -21.88 -3.97 20.64
CA LYS A 15 -21.79 -3.06 21.78
C LYS A 15 -20.43 -2.37 21.79
N ALA A 16 -20.43 -1.10 22.14
CA ALA A 16 -19.20 -0.34 22.32
C ALA A 16 -18.42 -0.81 23.56
N LEU A 17 -17.13 -1.01 23.38
CA LEU A 17 -16.14 -1.05 24.45
C LEU A 17 -15.27 0.21 24.33
N LEU A 18 -15.49 1.16 25.23
CA LEU A 18 -14.73 2.40 25.27
C LEU A 18 -13.42 2.15 26.00
N LEU A 19 -12.31 2.27 25.29
CA LEU A 19 -10.97 2.27 25.87
C LEU A 19 -10.72 3.68 26.43
N GLN A 20 -10.74 3.78 27.75
CA GLN A 20 -10.39 5.02 28.43
C GLN A 20 -8.87 5.08 28.58
N GLU A 21 -8.28 6.19 28.19
CA GLU A 21 -6.93 6.48 28.62
C GLU A 21 -6.92 6.65 30.13
N ASP A 22 -6.12 5.83 30.80
CA ASP A 22 -5.86 6.04 32.22
C ASP A 22 -5.21 7.40 32.42
N GLU A 23 -5.79 8.22 33.28
CA GLU A 23 -5.19 9.51 33.64
C GLU A 23 -3.90 9.23 34.42
N ILE A 24 -2.75 9.30 33.74
CA ILE A 24 -1.44 9.09 34.33
C ILE A 24 -1.11 10.31 35.19
N VAL A 25 -1.23 10.17 36.50
CA VAL A 25 -0.83 11.21 37.46
C VAL A 25 0.57 10.90 37.95
N LEU A 26 1.56 11.62 37.42
CA LEU A 26 2.95 11.50 37.81
C LEU A 26 3.20 12.09 39.20
N ASN A 27 4.09 11.44 39.97
CA ASN A 27 4.56 12.02 41.19
C ASN A 27 5.70 13.03 40.93
N THR A 28 5.35 14.29 40.83
CA THR A 28 6.31 15.38 40.54
C THR A 28 7.02 15.90 41.79
N ASN A 29 6.78 15.34 43.00
CA ASN A 29 7.47 15.74 44.20
C ASN A 29 8.88 15.17 44.23
N THR A 30 9.80 15.96 44.76
CA THR A 30 11.19 15.52 45.04
C THR A 30 11.19 14.44 46.11
N ILE A 31 11.87 13.33 45.87
CA ILE A 31 12.04 12.26 46.84
C ILE A 31 13.19 12.53 47.84
N SER A 32 13.12 11.94 49.01
CA SER A 32 14.19 12.04 50.03
C SER A 32 15.33 11.05 49.74
N ASP A 33 16.51 11.29 50.32
CA ASP A 33 17.70 10.44 50.09
C ASP A 33 17.47 8.97 50.46
N ASP A 34 16.67 8.70 51.47
CA ASP A 34 16.31 7.34 51.91
C ASP A 34 15.33 6.63 50.99
N GLN A 35 14.65 7.35 50.09
CA GLN A 35 13.73 6.79 49.11
C GLN A 35 14.42 6.41 47.78
N VAL A 36 15.63 6.91 47.51
CA VAL A 36 16.32 6.72 46.22
C VAL A 36 16.50 5.24 45.88
N GLU A 37 16.92 4.41 46.83
CA GLU A 37 17.10 2.97 46.56
C GLU A 37 15.80 2.28 46.24
N ALA A 38 14.70 2.69 46.87
CA ALA A 38 13.36 2.14 46.58
C ALA A 38 12.87 2.55 45.19
N GLU A 39 13.12 3.79 44.78
CA GLU A 39 12.75 4.27 43.43
C GLU A 39 13.59 3.61 42.32
N VAL A 40 14.87 3.37 42.56
CA VAL A 40 15.74 2.59 41.66
C VAL A 40 15.22 1.15 41.54
N ALA A 41 14.82 0.52 42.63
CA ALA A 41 14.22 -0.82 42.60
C ALA A 41 12.88 -0.83 41.82
N ARG A 42 12.07 0.22 42.01
CA ARG A 42 10.80 0.41 41.30
C ARG A 42 10.99 0.59 39.79
N PHE A 43 12.03 1.31 39.37
CA PHE A 43 12.43 1.41 37.95
C PHE A 43 12.72 0.03 37.35
N PHE A 44 13.61 -0.76 37.99
CA PHE A 44 13.98 -2.08 37.49
C PHE A 44 12.78 -3.06 37.46
N ASP A 45 11.90 -3.03 38.48
CA ASP A 45 10.68 -3.85 38.49
C ASP A 45 9.75 -3.47 37.31
N ALA A 46 9.55 -2.18 37.09
CA ALA A 46 8.75 -1.68 35.98
C ALA A 46 9.32 -2.06 34.62
N ARG A 47 10.65 -1.94 34.44
CA ARG A 47 11.35 -2.36 33.22
C ARG A 47 11.14 -3.85 32.95
N ASN A 48 11.41 -4.69 33.92
CA ASN A 48 11.28 -6.13 33.78
C ASN A 48 9.83 -6.56 33.45
N LYS A 49 8.84 -5.92 34.08
CA LYS A 49 7.43 -6.14 33.75
C LYS A 49 7.07 -5.71 32.32
N SER A 50 7.60 -4.56 31.90
CA SER A 50 7.36 -4.04 30.56
C SER A 50 8.00 -4.94 29.49
N SER A 51 9.25 -5.38 29.67
CA SER A 51 9.89 -6.33 28.77
C SER A 51 9.15 -7.65 28.68
N ALA A 52 8.70 -8.22 29.81
CA ALA A 52 7.92 -9.46 29.81
C ALA A 52 6.57 -9.33 29.08
N GLN A 53 5.89 -8.19 29.24
CA GLN A 53 4.66 -7.90 28.51
C GLN A 53 4.91 -7.75 27.00
N LEU A 54 5.95 -7.03 26.62
CA LEU A 54 6.32 -6.86 25.21
C LEU A 54 6.77 -8.17 24.56
N GLU A 55 7.43 -9.07 25.28
CA GLU A 55 7.77 -10.41 24.77
C GLU A 55 6.50 -11.23 24.48
N THR A 56 5.47 -11.11 25.30
CA THR A 56 4.16 -11.74 25.03
C THR A 56 3.48 -11.14 23.81
N ILE A 57 3.54 -9.82 23.63
CA ILE A 57 2.98 -9.12 22.47
C ILE A 57 3.75 -9.50 21.20
N LYS A 58 5.09 -9.54 21.26
CA LYS A 58 5.98 -9.95 20.18
C LYS A 58 5.62 -11.34 19.67
N GLN A 59 5.46 -12.30 20.58
CA GLN A 59 5.07 -13.66 20.21
C GLN A 59 3.70 -13.68 19.50
N LYS A 60 2.74 -12.92 20.00
CA LYS A 60 1.41 -12.81 19.37
C LYS A 60 1.46 -12.11 18.01
N ALA A 61 2.28 -11.07 17.88
CA ALA A 61 2.52 -10.39 16.63
C ALA A 61 3.13 -11.31 15.56
N LEU A 62 4.08 -12.16 15.96
CA LEU A 62 4.65 -13.20 15.08
C LEU A 62 3.58 -14.16 14.56
N GLU A 63 2.71 -14.66 15.43
CA GLU A 63 1.63 -15.59 15.08
C GLU A 63 0.58 -14.97 14.15
N THR A 64 0.26 -13.70 14.36
CA THR A 64 -0.83 -13.00 13.66
C THR A 64 -0.37 -12.31 12.39
N PHE A 65 0.83 -11.70 12.40
CA PHE A 65 1.30 -10.80 11.34
C PHE A 65 2.64 -11.22 10.70
N GLY A 66 3.32 -12.21 11.27
CA GLY A 66 4.62 -12.68 10.80
C GLY A 66 5.83 -11.87 11.30
N GLU A 67 7.03 -12.25 10.82
CA GLU A 67 8.33 -11.77 11.31
C GLU A 67 8.54 -10.26 11.20
N GLU A 68 7.94 -9.62 10.19
CA GLU A 68 8.09 -8.16 10.00
C GLU A 68 7.52 -7.34 11.15
N LYS A 69 6.33 -7.74 11.63
CA LYS A 69 5.67 -7.05 12.74
C LYS A 69 6.23 -7.47 14.09
N GLU A 70 6.71 -8.71 14.19
CA GLU A 70 7.46 -9.17 15.35
C GLU A 70 8.71 -8.33 15.58
N ALA A 71 9.46 -8.00 14.52
CA ALA A 71 10.67 -7.18 14.59
C ALA A 71 10.45 -5.78 15.20
N ILE A 72 9.26 -5.21 15.08
CA ILE A 72 8.91 -3.94 15.74
C ILE A 72 8.98 -4.09 17.26
N PHE A 73 8.39 -5.16 17.79
CA PHE A 73 8.38 -5.40 19.25
C PHE A 73 9.74 -5.85 19.78
N GLU A 74 10.57 -6.51 18.96
CA GLU A 74 11.98 -6.72 19.27
C GLU A 74 12.71 -5.39 19.47
N GLY A 75 12.51 -4.43 18.57
CA GLY A 75 13.03 -3.07 18.70
C GLY A 75 12.54 -2.35 19.97
N HIS A 76 11.28 -2.55 20.35
CA HIS A 76 10.71 -2.01 21.59
C HIS A 76 11.40 -2.57 22.85
N ILE A 77 11.67 -3.88 22.86
CA ILE A 77 12.39 -4.53 23.97
C ILE A 77 13.83 -4.02 24.04
N MET A 78 14.52 -3.93 22.89
CA MET A 78 15.89 -3.40 22.83
C MET A 78 15.98 -1.98 23.38
N LEU A 79 14.99 -1.12 23.09
CA LEU A 79 14.96 0.23 23.62
C LEU A 79 14.79 0.25 25.15
N LEU A 80 13.91 -0.59 25.71
CA LEU A 80 13.75 -0.69 27.17
C LEU A 80 15.00 -1.21 27.89
N GLU A 81 15.84 -1.97 27.20
CA GLU A 81 17.07 -2.57 27.72
C GLU A 81 18.32 -1.77 27.35
N ASP A 82 18.14 -0.62 26.70
CA ASP A 82 19.23 0.26 26.31
C ASP A 82 19.97 0.85 27.54
N GLU A 83 21.29 0.71 27.54
CA GLU A 83 22.13 1.15 28.66
C GLU A 83 22.13 2.68 28.81
N GLU A 84 22.07 3.44 27.73
CA GLU A 84 22.06 4.91 27.74
C GLU A 84 20.75 5.42 28.33
N LEU A 85 19.60 4.85 27.91
CA LEU A 85 18.29 5.15 28.50
C LEU A 85 18.25 4.84 30.01
N GLU A 86 18.81 3.69 30.42
CA GLU A 86 18.93 3.33 31.85
C GLU A 86 19.74 4.35 32.62
N GLU A 87 20.94 4.72 32.13
CA GLU A 87 21.83 5.67 32.79
C GLU A 87 21.17 7.05 32.93
N GLU A 88 20.50 7.55 31.91
CA GLU A 88 19.76 8.83 31.94
C GLU A 88 18.66 8.84 33.00
N ILE A 89 17.80 7.82 33.01
CA ILE A 89 16.71 7.73 34.00
C ILE A 89 17.25 7.59 35.42
N LEU A 90 18.26 6.72 35.61
CA LEU A 90 18.87 6.54 36.93
C LEU A 90 19.59 7.80 37.42
N ALA A 91 20.15 8.62 36.54
CA ALA A 91 20.74 9.90 36.88
C ALA A 91 19.68 10.87 37.46
N LEU A 92 18.52 10.98 36.83
CA LEU A 92 17.40 11.79 37.31
C LEU A 92 16.90 11.31 38.68
N ILE A 93 16.81 9.99 38.91
CA ILE A 93 16.37 9.45 40.20
C ILE A 93 17.42 9.75 41.28
N LYS A 94 18.71 9.50 40.99
CA LYS A 94 19.79 9.59 41.99
C LYS A 94 20.24 11.03 42.27
N ASN A 95 20.37 11.86 41.22
CA ASN A 95 20.94 13.20 41.32
C ASN A 95 19.86 14.26 41.54
N ASP A 96 18.76 14.20 40.71
CA ASP A 96 17.69 15.20 40.72
C ASP A 96 16.56 14.82 41.68
N LYS A 97 16.64 13.65 42.31
CA LYS A 97 15.66 13.17 43.28
C LYS A 97 14.26 13.08 42.70
N MET A 98 14.14 12.64 41.47
CA MET A 98 12.84 12.36 40.84
C MET A 98 12.33 10.99 41.25
N SER A 99 11.02 10.84 41.34
CA SER A 99 10.39 9.51 41.41
C SER A 99 10.61 8.72 40.12
N ALA A 100 10.57 7.40 40.17
CA ALA A 100 10.82 6.55 39.00
C ALA A 100 9.85 6.85 37.84
N ASP A 101 8.55 7.01 38.11
CA ASP A 101 7.53 7.34 37.10
C ASP A 101 7.79 8.68 36.41
N HIS A 102 8.18 9.71 37.17
CA HIS A 102 8.47 11.03 36.63
C HIS A 102 9.78 11.02 35.80
N ALA A 103 10.84 10.35 36.30
CA ALA A 103 12.10 10.24 35.58
C ALA A 103 11.95 9.49 34.25
N ILE A 104 11.22 8.35 34.25
CA ILE A 104 10.92 7.59 33.03
C ILE A 104 10.16 8.47 32.03
N HIS A 105 9.10 9.12 32.46
CA HIS A 105 8.29 9.98 31.58
C HIS A 105 9.13 11.12 30.99
N SER A 106 9.98 11.77 31.79
CA SER A 106 10.78 12.90 31.36
C SER A 106 11.78 12.52 30.25
N VAL A 107 12.50 11.43 30.40
CA VAL A 107 13.48 10.98 29.40
C VAL A 107 12.76 10.51 28.11
N ILE A 108 11.69 9.74 28.24
CA ILE A 108 10.90 9.26 27.09
C ILE A 108 10.33 10.43 26.28
N GLU A 109 9.74 11.44 26.94
CA GLU A 109 9.19 12.60 26.23
C GLU A 109 10.26 13.48 25.61
N GLU A 110 11.43 13.59 26.23
CA GLU A 110 12.57 14.29 25.64
C GLU A 110 13.03 13.62 24.35
N GLN A 111 13.20 12.30 24.36
CA GLN A 111 13.60 11.54 23.18
C GLN A 111 12.53 11.56 22.08
N ALA A 112 11.26 11.37 22.42
CA ALA A 112 10.15 11.43 21.46
C ALA A 112 10.04 12.81 20.81
N THR A 113 10.12 13.89 21.62
CA THR A 113 10.06 15.27 21.11
C THR A 113 11.26 15.60 20.22
N ALA A 114 12.45 15.09 20.53
CA ALA A 114 13.62 15.25 19.69
C ALA A 114 13.41 14.66 18.29
N LEU A 115 12.85 13.45 18.20
CA LEU A 115 12.52 12.82 16.91
C LEU A 115 11.41 13.55 16.15
N GLU A 116 10.37 14.03 16.82
CA GLU A 116 9.30 14.81 16.19
C GLU A 116 9.78 16.14 15.60
N SER A 117 10.84 16.72 16.18
CA SER A 117 11.41 17.99 15.70
C SER A 117 12.17 17.85 14.38
N LEU A 118 12.47 16.63 13.96
CA LEU A 118 13.15 16.35 12.70
C LEU A 118 12.14 16.39 11.54
N ASP A 119 12.57 16.89 10.39
CA ASP A 119 11.70 16.98 9.20
C ASP A 119 11.76 15.65 8.39
N ASP A 120 11.39 14.57 9.08
CA ASP A 120 11.41 13.20 8.55
C ASP A 120 10.19 12.43 9.09
N GLU A 121 9.31 12.00 8.21
CA GLU A 121 8.06 11.30 8.57
C GLU A 121 8.33 9.94 9.26
N TYR A 122 9.37 9.23 8.85
CA TYR A 122 9.75 7.96 9.48
C TYR A 122 10.18 8.16 10.94
N LEU A 123 10.97 9.21 11.22
CA LEU A 123 11.41 9.52 12.58
C LEU A 123 10.24 10.02 13.45
N LYS A 124 9.27 10.71 12.87
CA LYS A 124 8.04 11.10 13.57
C LYS A 124 7.18 9.88 13.96
N GLU A 125 7.11 8.86 13.10
CA GLU A 125 6.44 7.60 13.45
C GLU A 125 7.16 6.89 14.59
N ARG A 126 8.50 6.91 14.62
CA ARG A 126 9.30 6.36 15.74
C ARG A 126 9.05 7.06 17.06
N ALA A 127 8.74 8.35 17.08
CA ALA A 127 8.34 9.06 18.29
C ALA A 127 7.06 8.46 18.92
N THR A 128 6.12 8.02 18.08
CA THR A 128 4.90 7.33 18.54
C THR A 128 5.23 5.98 19.20
N ASP A 129 6.14 5.22 18.61
CA ASP A 129 6.61 3.94 19.17
C ASP A 129 7.27 4.15 20.54
N ILE A 130 8.13 5.17 20.67
CA ILE A 130 8.81 5.53 21.94
C ILE A 130 7.77 5.89 23.01
N ARG A 131 6.72 6.64 22.66
CA ARG A 131 5.65 6.97 23.62
C ARG A 131 4.81 5.75 24.02
N ASP A 132 4.55 4.82 23.11
CA ASP A 132 3.85 3.56 23.43
C ASP A 132 4.63 2.76 24.49
N ILE A 133 5.95 2.60 24.27
CA ILE A 133 6.84 1.94 25.22
C ILE A 133 6.88 2.70 26.56
N GLY A 134 7.04 4.01 26.49
CA GLY A 134 7.10 4.89 27.66
C GLY A 134 5.84 4.87 28.49
N SER A 135 4.66 4.91 27.86
CA SER A 135 3.38 4.80 28.54
C SER A 135 3.25 3.49 29.30
N ARG A 136 3.63 2.37 28.69
CA ARG A 136 3.68 1.06 29.35
C ARG A 136 4.63 1.05 30.54
N PHE A 137 5.81 1.61 30.37
CA PHE A 137 6.85 1.67 31.39
C PHE A 137 6.38 2.50 32.60
N VAL A 138 5.81 3.68 32.37
CA VAL A 138 5.26 4.55 33.42
C VAL A 138 4.09 3.87 34.14
N LYS A 139 3.15 3.25 33.41
CA LYS A 139 2.02 2.52 34.00
C LYS A 139 2.50 1.39 34.93
N ASN A 140 3.52 0.63 34.51
CA ASN A 140 4.11 -0.41 35.35
C ASN A 140 4.82 0.19 36.59
N ALA A 141 5.50 1.34 36.46
CA ALA A 141 6.11 2.03 37.59
C ALA A 141 5.08 2.55 38.59
N LEU A 142 3.92 2.99 38.11
CA LEU A 142 2.79 3.42 38.96
C LEU A 142 1.96 2.24 39.51
N GLY A 143 2.23 1.01 39.07
CA GLY A 143 1.43 -0.16 39.44
C GLY A 143 0.01 -0.16 38.85
N ILE A 144 -0.20 0.58 37.76
CA ILE A 144 -1.46 0.61 37.03
C ILE A 144 -1.59 -0.71 36.24
N ASN A 145 -2.74 -1.35 36.36
CA ASN A 145 -3.01 -2.58 35.60
C ASN A 145 -3.28 -2.26 34.13
N ILE A 146 -2.45 -2.77 33.25
CA ILE A 146 -2.61 -2.59 31.79
C ILE A 146 -3.59 -3.65 31.30
N VAL A 147 -4.74 -3.21 30.79
CA VAL A 147 -5.77 -4.11 30.24
C VAL A 147 -5.28 -4.65 28.90
N SER A 148 -5.23 -5.96 28.76
CA SER A 148 -4.90 -6.62 27.49
C SER A 148 -6.16 -6.76 26.63
N LEU A 149 -6.09 -6.29 25.38
CA LEU A 149 -7.17 -6.48 24.41
C LEU A 149 -7.33 -7.96 23.99
N SER A 150 -6.37 -8.83 24.38
CA SER A 150 -6.50 -10.28 24.21
C SER A 150 -7.52 -10.92 25.14
N ASP A 151 -7.82 -10.28 26.27
CA ASP A 151 -8.71 -10.83 27.31
C ASP A 151 -10.18 -10.52 27.05
N ILE A 152 -10.48 -9.85 25.94
CA ILE A 152 -11.86 -9.58 25.51
C ILE A 152 -12.53 -10.91 25.15
N ASP A 153 -13.62 -11.21 25.84
CA ASP A 153 -14.39 -12.47 25.75
C ASP A 153 -15.84 -12.27 25.27
N GLN A 154 -16.20 -11.06 24.83
CA GLN A 154 -17.51 -10.69 24.32
C GLN A 154 -17.40 -9.91 23.01
N GLU A 155 -18.36 -10.10 22.12
CA GLU A 155 -18.41 -9.36 20.86
C GLU A 155 -18.60 -7.86 21.10
N VAL A 156 -17.60 -7.06 20.69
CA VAL A 156 -17.58 -5.61 20.89
C VAL A 156 -17.05 -4.87 19.67
N ILE A 157 -17.39 -3.59 19.59
CA ILE A 157 -16.75 -2.60 18.74
C ILE A 157 -15.88 -1.73 19.66
N LEU A 158 -14.57 -1.69 19.41
CA LEU A 158 -13.65 -0.85 20.16
C LEU A 158 -13.85 0.61 19.80
N VAL A 159 -13.87 1.47 20.80
CA VAL A 159 -13.90 2.92 20.64
C VAL A 159 -12.75 3.49 21.46
N ALA A 160 -11.83 4.18 20.81
CA ALA A 160 -10.62 4.71 21.43
C ALA A 160 -10.31 6.13 20.93
N TYR A 161 -9.49 6.86 21.67
CA TYR A 161 -8.89 8.08 21.15
C TYR A 161 -7.93 7.76 20.01
N ASP A 162 -7.01 6.82 20.24
CA ASP A 162 -6.17 6.15 19.25
C ASP A 162 -5.92 4.71 19.69
N LEU A 163 -5.36 3.91 18.82
CA LEU A 163 -4.88 2.56 19.14
C LEU A 163 -3.38 2.48 18.84
N THR A 164 -2.61 2.21 19.89
CA THR A 164 -1.17 2.05 19.76
C THR A 164 -0.77 0.76 19.03
N PRO A 165 0.46 0.64 18.51
CA PRO A 165 0.95 -0.60 17.91
C PRO A 165 0.80 -1.81 18.83
N SER A 166 1.13 -1.65 20.12
CA SER A 166 1.04 -2.73 21.10
C SER A 166 -0.39 -3.12 21.45
N GLU A 167 -1.34 -2.20 21.37
CA GLU A 167 -2.77 -2.49 21.54
C GLU A 167 -3.35 -3.21 20.33
N THR A 168 -3.08 -2.69 19.11
CA THR A 168 -3.58 -3.32 17.88
C THR A 168 -3.08 -4.75 17.69
N ALA A 169 -1.83 -5.04 18.08
CA ALA A 169 -1.28 -6.40 18.03
C ALA A 169 -1.94 -7.38 19.00
N GLN A 170 -2.62 -6.88 20.03
CA GLN A 170 -3.30 -7.69 21.04
C GLN A 170 -4.79 -7.92 20.76
N ILE A 171 -5.36 -7.30 19.72
CA ILE A 171 -6.79 -7.41 19.40
C ILE A 171 -7.19 -8.89 19.26
N ASN A 172 -8.22 -9.28 20.01
CA ASN A 172 -8.82 -10.60 19.88
C ASN A 172 -9.85 -10.59 18.75
N LEU A 173 -9.45 -11.16 17.58
CA LEU A 173 -10.27 -11.17 16.36
C LEU A 173 -11.55 -12.00 16.46
N ASP A 174 -11.65 -12.89 17.44
CA ASP A 174 -12.86 -13.69 17.66
C ASP A 174 -14.00 -12.85 18.27
N TYR A 175 -13.66 -11.75 18.95
CA TYR A 175 -14.61 -10.94 19.70
C TYR A 175 -14.64 -9.47 19.31
N VAL A 176 -13.56 -8.93 18.73
CA VAL A 176 -13.56 -7.55 18.25
C VAL A 176 -14.11 -7.51 16.84
N LEU A 177 -15.29 -6.93 16.68
CA LEU A 177 -16.02 -6.86 15.41
C LEU A 177 -15.55 -5.72 14.50
N GLY A 178 -14.88 -4.72 15.06
CA GLY A 178 -14.38 -3.53 14.39
C GLY A 178 -14.00 -2.46 15.40
N PHE A 179 -13.48 -1.32 14.92
CA PHE A 179 -13.12 -0.22 15.81
C PHE A 179 -13.29 1.16 15.21
N ALA A 180 -13.37 2.17 16.08
CA ALA A 180 -13.40 3.58 15.70
C ALA A 180 -12.50 4.41 16.61
N CYS A 181 -11.74 5.36 16.01
CA CYS A 181 -10.82 6.23 16.73
C CYS A 181 -11.11 7.71 16.48
N ASP A 182 -10.83 8.56 17.50
CA ASP A 182 -10.94 10.00 17.37
C ASP A 182 -9.92 10.57 16.40
N ILE A 183 -8.68 10.08 16.44
CA ILE A 183 -7.60 10.51 15.56
C ILE A 183 -7.25 9.44 14.54
N GLY A 184 -6.33 9.76 13.64
CA GLY A 184 -5.82 8.87 12.60
C GLY A 184 -6.23 9.29 11.20
N GLY A 185 -5.47 8.83 10.22
CA GLY A 185 -5.66 9.04 8.79
C GLY A 185 -5.56 7.74 8.00
N ARG A 186 -5.71 7.80 6.68
CA ARG A 186 -5.63 6.61 5.80
C ARG A 186 -4.30 5.86 5.89
N THR A 187 -3.23 6.58 6.16
CA THR A 187 -1.86 6.08 6.24
C THR A 187 -1.40 5.83 7.67
N SER A 188 -2.22 6.13 8.68
CA SER A 188 -1.86 5.89 10.08
C SER A 188 -1.61 4.39 10.34
N HIS A 189 -0.76 4.09 11.32
CA HIS A 189 -0.48 2.72 11.78
C HIS A 189 -1.77 1.94 12.05
N THR A 190 -2.70 2.56 12.77
CA THR A 190 -4.01 2.01 13.11
C THR A 190 -4.82 1.61 11.86
N SER A 191 -4.79 2.44 10.81
CA SER A 191 -5.47 2.14 9.53
C SER A 191 -4.80 1.01 8.74
N ILE A 192 -3.47 0.95 8.76
CA ILE A 192 -2.71 -0.13 8.13
C ILE A 192 -3.03 -1.46 8.82
N MET A 193 -3.04 -1.47 10.15
CA MET A 193 -3.36 -2.66 10.94
C MET A 193 -4.80 -3.11 10.74
N ALA A 194 -5.77 -2.17 10.69
CA ALA A 194 -7.17 -2.50 10.40
C ALA A 194 -7.33 -3.27 9.09
N ARG A 195 -6.62 -2.82 8.04
CA ARG A 195 -6.62 -3.51 6.74
C ARG A 195 -5.97 -4.88 6.78
N SER A 196 -4.85 -5.02 7.50
CA SER A 196 -4.17 -6.30 7.68
C SER A 196 -5.00 -7.31 8.44
N LEU A 197 -5.77 -6.85 9.43
CA LEU A 197 -6.69 -7.67 10.24
C LEU A 197 -8.05 -7.88 9.55
N GLU A 198 -8.30 -7.21 8.43
CA GLU A 198 -9.60 -7.18 7.75
C GLU A 198 -10.77 -6.77 8.67
N LEU A 199 -10.49 -5.95 9.69
CA LEU A 199 -11.50 -5.44 10.63
C LEU A 199 -12.12 -4.14 10.08
N PRO A 200 -13.47 -4.02 10.07
CA PRO A 200 -14.13 -2.76 9.76
C PRO A 200 -13.64 -1.64 10.69
N ALA A 201 -13.16 -0.54 10.12
CA ALA A 201 -12.60 0.55 10.92
C ALA A 201 -12.84 1.94 10.32
N ILE A 202 -13.15 2.90 11.19
CA ILE A 202 -13.27 4.32 10.90
C ILE A 202 -12.37 5.08 11.88
N VAL A 203 -11.49 5.92 11.37
CA VAL A 203 -10.58 6.77 12.16
C VAL A 203 -10.83 8.25 11.90
N GLY A 204 -10.22 9.14 12.68
CA GLY A 204 -10.38 10.59 12.48
C GLY A 204 -11.81 11.09 12.72
N THR A 205 -12.51 10.49 13.66
CA THR A 205 -13.89 10.89 14.01
C THR A 205 -13.95 12.15 14.87
N ASN A 206 -12.83 12.58 15.40
CA ASN A 206 -12.56 13.72 16.26
C ASN A 206 -13.10 13.61 17.70
N ASP A 207 -14.25 13.02 17.93
CA ASP A 207 -14.90 13.06 19.24
C ASP A 207 -15.83 11.87 19.57
N ILE A 208 -15.65 10.73 18.91
CA ILE A 208 -16.48 9.55 19.16
C ILE A 208 -16.37 9.08 20.62
N THR A 209 -15.18 9.20 21.22
CA THR A 209 -14.96 8.81 22.63
C THR A 209 -15.80 9.64 23.61
N LYS A 210 -16.19 10.86 23.23
CA LYS A 210 -17.05 11.75 24.04
C LYS A 210 -18.54 11.49 23.84
N GLN A 211 -18.92 10.89 22.72
CA GLN A 211 -20.31 10.68 22.34
C GLN A 211 -20.82 9.28 22.69
N VAL A 212 -19.91 8.29 22.75
CA VAL A 212 -20.21 6.88 23.02
C VAL A 212 -19.96 6.53 24.48
N LYS A 213 -20.80 5.68 25.04
CA LYS A 213 -20.61 5.10 26.38
C LYS A 213 -20.41 3.60 26.27
N ASN A 214 -19.72 3.01 27.25
CA ASN A 214 -19.60 1.56 27.34
C ASN A 214 -20.97 0.89 27.29
N GLY A 215 -21.12 -0.09 26.41
CA GLY A 215 -22.35 -0.86 26.22
C GLY A 215 -23.37 -0.23 25.27
N ASP A 216 -23.15 0.98 24.76
CA ASP A 216 -23.98 1.54 23.68
C ASP A 216 -23.97 0.63 22.47
N MET A 217 -25.12 0.41 21.83
CA MET A 217 -25.19 -0.33 20.57
C MET A 217 -24.69 0.54 19.43
N LEU A 218 -23.77 0.02 18.64
CA LEU A 218 -23.21 0.72 17.49
C LEU A 218 -23.46 -0.02 16.18
N ILE A 219 -23.72 0.74 15.12
CA ILE A 219 -23.51 0.33 13.74
C ILE A 219 -22.30 1.10 13.23
N LEU A 220 -21.21 0.41 12.92
CA LEU A 220 -20.04 0.95 12.26
C LEU A 220 -20.09 0.52 10.78
N ASP A 221 -20.54 1.43 9.91
CA ASP A 221 -20.61 1.24 8.47
C ASP A 221 -19.43 1.95 7.83
N ALA A 222 -18.31 1.24 7.75
CA ALA A 222 -17.09 1.78 7.15
C ALA A 222 -17.22 1.99 5.64
N MET A 223 -18.11 1.27 4.95
CA MET A 223 -18.36 1.43 3.52
C MET A 223 -18.92 2.81 3.18
N ASN A 224 -19.84 3.29 4.03
CA ASN A 224 -20.47 4.60 3.87
C ASN A 224 -19.88 5.68 4.80
N ASN A 225 -18.79 5.35 5.50
CA ASN A 225 -18.10 6.24 6.44
C ASN A 225 -19.03 6.81 7.51
N LYS A 226 -19.83 5.94 8.14
CA LYS A 226 -20.92 6.30 9.05
C LYS A 226 -20.93 5.46 10.31
N ILE A 227 -21.08 6.11 11.47
CA ILE A 227 -21.32 5.44 12.75
C ILE A 227 -22.66 5.91 13.31
N VAL A 228 -23.50 4.96 13.69
CA VAL A 228 -24.80 5.20 14.34
C VAL A 228 -24.73 4.69 15.77
N ILE A 229 -25.03 5.56 16.73
CA ILE A 229 -25.05 5.26 18.15
C ILE A 229 -26.50 4.99 18.56
N ASN A 230 -26.74 3.90 19.28
CA ASN A 230 -28.05 3.45 19.74
C ASN A 230 -29.10 3.47 18.61
N PRO A 231 -28.84 2.70 17.51
CA PRO A 231 -29.72 2.66 16.35
C PRO A 231 -31.12 2.13 16.71
N SER A 232 -32.11 2.54 15.94
CA SER A 232 -33.46 1.94 15.97
C SER A 232 -33.44 0.51 15.41
N ASP A 233 -34.49 -0.26 15.71
CA ASP A 233 -34.65 -1.62 15.17
C ASP A 233 -34.64 -1.64 13.63
N ALA A 234 -35.21 -0.62 12.99
CA ALA A 234 -35.20 -0.50 11.52
C ALA A 234 -33.80 -0.29 10.96
N GLU A 235 -32.98 0.58 11.57
CA GLU A 235 -31.59 0.81 11.19
C GLU A 235 -30.73 -0.44 11.42
N LEU A 236 -31.00 -1.20 12.50
CA LEU A 236 -30.32 -2.47 12.77
C LEU A 236 -30.62 -3.52 11.69
N GLU A 237 -31.88 -3.66 11.29
CA GLU A 237 -32.25 -4.62 10.25
C GLU A 237 -31.69 -4.22 8.88
N GLU A 238 -31.67 -2.94 8.56
CA GLU A 238 -31.01 -2.43 7.35
C GLU A 238 -29.51 -2.73 7.35
N ALA A 239 -28.81 -2.43 8.45
CA ALA A 239 -27.38 -2.68 8.59
C ALA A 239 -27.03 -4.19 8.52
N LYS A 240 -27.87 -5.05 9.11
CA LYS A 240 -27.71 -6.51 8.99
C LYS A 240 -27.86 -6.98 7.54
N ALA A 241 -28.83 -6.44 6.81
CA ALA A 241 -29.01 -6.77 5.40
C ALA A 241 -27.82 -6.33 4.55
N VAL A 242 -27.29 -5.11 4.77
CA VAL A 242 -26.10 -4.61 4.07
C VAL A 242 -24.86 -5.44 4.44
N LYS A 243 -24.68 -5.79 5.73
CA LYS A 243 -23.60 -6.68 6.17
C LYS A 243 -23.67 -8.05 5.50
N ALA A 244 -24.85 -8.65 5.43
CA ALA A 244 -25.04 -9.95 4.79
C ALA A 244 -24.73 -9.88 3.28
N ALA A 245 -25.16 -8.82 2.60
CA ALA A 245 -24.85 -8.60 1.20
C ALA A 245 -23.33 -8.44 0.96
N PHE A 246 -22.64 -7.67 1.80
CA PHE A 246 -21.19 -7.49 1.73
C PHE A 246 -20.43 -8.82 1.92
N LEU A 247 -20.82 -9.63 2.90
CA LEU A 247 -20.21 -10.93 3.15
C LEU A 247 -20.49 -11.91 2.01
N ALA A 248 -21.70 -11.93 1.47
CA ALA A 248 -22.05 -12.76 0.32
C ALA A 248 -21.24 -12.36 -0.93
N GLU A 249 -21.06 -11.07 -1.17
CA GLU A 249 -20.21 -10.57 -2.25
C GLU A 249 -18.74 -11.02 -2.04
N LYS A 250 -18.21 -10.89 -0.82
CA LYS A 250 -16.84 -11.33 -0.50
C LYS A 250 -16.66 -12.84 -0.77
N GLU A 251 -17.64 -13.67 -0.39
CA GLU A 251 -17.62 -15.11 -0.68
C GLU A 251 -17.70 -15.42 -2.17
N GLU A 252 -18.53 -14.69 -2.93
CA GLU A 252 -18.61 -14.84 -4.38
C GLU A 252 -17.28 -14.47 -5.05
N LEU A 253 -16.68 -13.38 -4.64
CA LEU A 253 -15.37 -12.95 -5.15
C LEU A 253 -14.27 -13.98 -4.84
N ALA A 254 -14.28 -14.58 -3.66
CA ALA A 254 -13.32 -15.61 -3.29
C ALA A 254 -13.38 -16.86 -4.22
N LYS A 255 -14.56 -17.20 -4.74
CA LYS A 255 -14.73 -18.32 -5.70
C LYS A 255 -14.07 -18.05 -7.05
N LEU A 256 -13.76 -16.80 -7.36
CA LEU A 256 -13.14 -16.42 -8.63
C LEU A 256 -11.61 -16.60 -8.63
N LYS A 257 -11.01 -16.90 -7.47
CA LYS A 257 -9.56 -16.96 -7.30
C LYS A 257 -8.88 -17.82 -8.37
N ASP A 258 -9.33 -19.06 -8.55
CA ASP A 258 -8.70 -20.03 -9.43
C ASP A 258 -9.28 -20.03 -10.86
N LEU A 259 -10.18 -19.11 -11.16
CA LEU A 259 -10.79 -18.96 -12.49
C LEU A 259 -10.03 -17.93 -13.33
N HIS A 260 -9.91 -18.22 -14.62
CA HIS A 260 -9.37 -17.24 -15.57
C HIS A 260 -10.32 -16.06 -15.78
N ALA A 261 -9.76 -14.90 -16.11
CA ALA A 261 -10.53 -13.74 -16.55
C ALA A 261 -10.95 -13.92 -18.00
N GLU A 262 -12.08 -14.60 -18.20
CA GLU A 262 -12.64 -14.96 -19.50
C GLU A 262 -14.10 -14.55 -19.56
N THR A 263 -14.50 -13.90 -20.66
CA THR A 263 -15.90 -13.48 -20.90
C THR A 263 -16.80 -14.67 -21.20
N THR A 264 -18.11 -14.46 -21.18
CA THR A 264 -19.11 -15.51 -21.43
C THR A 264 -19.05 -16.09 -22.84
N ASP A 265 -18.46 -15.35 -23.79
CA ASP A 265 -18.24 -15.76 -25.19
C ASP A 265 -16.81 -16.21 -25.48
N GLY A 266 -15.99 -16.43 -24.43
CA GLY A 266 -14.67 -17.07 -24.51
C GLY A 266 -13.50 -16.14 -24.83
N HIS A 267 -13.67 -14.81 -24.71
CA HIS A 267 -12.55 -13.89 -24.84
C HIS A 267 -11.78 -13.82 -23.52
N ARG A 268 -10.51 -14.23 -23.54
CA ARG A 268 -9.63 -14.26 -22.36
C ARG A 268 -8.74 -13.03 -22.32
N VAL A 269 -8.59 -12.47 -21.13
CA VAL A 269 -7.61 -11.45 -20.78
C VAL A 269 -6.85 -11.87 -19.53
N GLU A 270 -5.73 -11.22 -19.21
CA GLU A 270 -4.99 -11.44 -17.97
C GLU A 270 -5.34 -10.36 -16.95
N VAL A 271 -5.54 -10.76 -15.70
CA VAL A 271 -5.72 -9.84 -14.57
C VAL A 271 -4.57 -10.03 -13.60
N CYS A 272 -3.72 -9.01 -13.53
CA CYS A 272 -2.44 -9.02 -12.84
C CYS A 272 -2.41 -8.02 -11.70
N GLY A 273 -1.36 -8.09 -10.87
CA GLY A 273 -1.15 -7.15 -9.79
C GLY A 273 0.02 -6.21 -10.00
N ASN A 274 -0.06 -5.04 -9.36
CA ASN A 274 1.05 -4.11 -9.19
C ASN A 274 1.72 -4.36 -7.85
N ILE A 275 3.05 -4.44 -7.82
CA ILE A 275 3.83 -4.66 -6.59
C ILE A 275 4.93 -3.61 -6.42
N GLY A 276 5.34 -3.39 -5.18
CA GLY A 276 6.53 -2.67 -4.79
C GLY A 276 7.61 -3.59 -4.21
N THR A 277 7.20 -4.67 -3.56
CA THR A 277 8.08 -5.64 -2.90
C THR A 277 7.59 -7.07 -3.11
N VAL A 278 8.42 -8.06 -2.77
CA VAL A 278 8.05 -9.49 -2.82
C VAL A 278 6.85 -9.82 -1.92
N LYS A 279 6.65 -9.09 -0.82
CA LYS A 279 5.53 -9.29 0.11
C LYS A 279 4.16 -9.08 -0.55
N ASP A 280 4.08 -8.21 -1.54
CA ASP A 280 2.84 -7.96 -2.27
C ASP A 280 2.39 -9.16 -3.11
N CYS A 281 3.32 -10.08 -3.46
CA CYS A 281 3.03 -11.25 -4.27
C CYS A 281 1.97 -12.16 -3.63
N ASP A 282 2.01 -12.36 -2.33
CA ASP A 282 1.02 -13.16 -1.60
C ASP A 282 -0.39 -12.59 -1.74
N GLY A 283 -0.51 -11.26 -1.69
CA GLY A 283 -1.77 -10.56 -1.91
C GLY A 283 -2.32 -10.76 -3.32
N ILE A 284 -1.44 -10.75 -4.34
CA ILE A 284 -1.82 -11.01 -5.72
C ILE A 284 -2.33 -12.45 -5.88
N ILE A 285 -1.58 -13.42 -5.38
CA ILE A 285 -1.92 -14.85 -5.48
C ILE A 285 -3.22 -15.17 -4.73
N ARG A 286 -3.37 -14.66 -3.50
CA ARG A 286 -4.60 -14.85 -2.70
C ARG A 286 -5.85 -14.32 -3.38
N ASN A 287 -5.73 -13.21 -4.10
CA ASN A 287 -6.83 -12.59 -4.85
C ASN A 287 -7.00 -13.14 -6.27
N GLY A 288 -6.24 -14.16 -6.66
CA GLY A 288 -6.37 -14.83 -7.95
C GLY A 288 -5.77 -14.05 -9.12
N GLY A 289 -4.73 -13.25 -8.87
CA GLY A 289 -3.95 -12.60 -9.93
C GLY A 289 -3.18 -13.61 -10.77
N GLU A 290 -3.10 -13.36 -12.06
CA GLU A 290 -2.48 -14.24 -13.05
C GLU A 290 -1.03 -13.86 -13.37
N GLY A 291 -0.48 -12.85 -12.67
CA GLY A 291 0.89 -12.37 -12.83
C GLY A 291 1.12 -11.04 -12.15
N VAL A 292 2.30 -10.48 -12.35
CA VAL A 292 2.66 -9.12 -11.96
C VAL A 292 2.83 -8.27 -13.23
N GLY A 293 1.90 -7.37 -13.48
CA GLY A 293 1.94 -6.48 -14.65
C GLY A 293 2.78 -5.22 -14.41
N LEU A 294 3.14 -4.94 -13.16
CA LEU A 294 4.06 -3.87 -12.80
C LEU A 294 4.80 -4.19 -11.49
N TYR A 295 6.09 -4.41 -11.57
CA TYR A 295 6.98 -4.32 -10.43
C TYR A 295 7.65 -2.94 -10.43
N ARG A 296 7.29 -2.11 -9.45
CA ARG A 296 7.86 -0.77 -9.23
C ARG A 296 9.20 -0.91 -8.51
N THR A 297 10.28 -0.80 -9.24
CA THR A 297 11.63 -1.01 -8.70
C THR A 297 12.15 0.16 -7.88
N GLU A 298 11.47 1.30 -7.86
CA GLU A 298 11.86 2.49 -7.11
C GLU A 298 12.02 2.22 -5.61
N PHE A 299 11.23 1.31 -5.05
CA PHE A 299 11.34 0.91 -3.64
C PHE A 299 12.71 0.33 -3.28
N LEU A 300 13.45 -0.23 -4.26
CA LEU A 300 14.82 -0.69 -4.04
C LEU A 300 15.83 0.46 -3.95
N PHE A 301 15.46 1.64 -4.42
CA PHE A 301 16.28 2.84 -4.44
C PHE A 301 15.94 3.81 -3.29
N MET A 302 14.78 3.64 -2.67
CA MET A 302 14.30 4.49 -1.57
C MET A 302 14.84 3.99 -0.22
N ASP A 303 14.79 4.85 0.80
CA ASP A 303 15.15 4.56 2.20
C ASP A 303 16.57 3.98 2.38
N ARG A 304 17.52 4.56 1.64
CA ARG A 304 18.93 4.17 1.66
C ARG A 304 19.85 5.33 1.27
N ASP A 305 21.14 5.19 1.55
CA ASP A 305 22.16 6.23 1.34
C ASP A 305 23.01 6.04 0.09
N ALA A 306 22.78 4.96 -0.67
CA ALA A 306 23.54 4.63 -1.87
C ALA A 306 22.70 3.85 -2.89
N LEU A 307 23.12 3.86 -4.16
CA LEU A 307 22.48 3.07 -5.21
C LEU A 307 22.50 1.57 -4.86
N PRO A 308 21.40 0.83 -5.14
CA PRO A 308 21.39 -0.62 -4.99
C PRO A 308 22.38 -1.26 -5.96
N THR A 309 23.17 -2.20 -5.47
CA THR A 309 24.12 -2.97 -6.26
C THR A 309 23.41 -3.94 -7.23
N GLU A 310 24.12 -4.44 -8.24
CA GLU A 310 23.61 -5.51 -9.13
C GLU A 310 23.14 -6.73 -8.32
N GLU A 311 23.89 -7.11 -7.27
CA GLU A 311 23.56 -8.28 -6.45
C GLU A 311 22.28 -8.09 -5.62
N GLU A 312 22.12 -6.95 -4.96
CA GLU A 312 20.89 -6.62 -4.23
C GLU A 312 19.67 -6.63 -5.15
N GLN A 313 19.78 -6.03 -6.32
CA GLN A 313 18.71 -6.02 -7.32
C GLN A 313 18.41 -7.42 -7.85
N TYR A 314 19.45 -8.21 -8.16
CA TYR A 314 19.30 -9.60 -8.58
C TYR A 314 18.53 -10.42 -7.55
N GLN A 315 18.87 -10.33 -6.26
CA GLN A 315 18.18 -11.07 -5.19
C GLN A 315 16.71 -10.66 -5.11
N ALA A 316 16.40 -9.35 -5.10
CA ALA A 316 15.03 -8.86 -5.04
C ALA A 316 14.17 -9.35 -6.23
N TYR A 317 14.70 -9.30 -7.44
CA TYR A 317 13.98 -9.77 -8.64
C TYR A 317 13.82 -11.29 -8.67
N LYS A 318 14.81 -12.03 -8.21
CA LYS A 318 14.76 -13.48 -8.06
C LYS A 318 13.69 -13.92 -7.07
N GLU A 319 13.63 -13.30 -5.90
CA GLU A 319 12.61 -13.59 -4.88
C GLU A 319 11.20 -13.42 -5.43
N VAL A 320 10.94 -12.34 -6.17
CA VAL A 320 9.64 -12.11 -6.82
C VAL A 320 9.38 -13.16 -7.92
N ALA A 321 10.38 -13.50 -8.73
CA ALA A 321 10.23 -14.51 -9.78
C ALA A 321 9.87 -15.88 -9.21
N GLU A 322 10.50 -16.27 -8.10
CA GLU A 322 10.24 -17.52 -7.39
C GLU A 322 8.87 -17.50 -6.68
N ALA A 323 8.52 -16.39 -6.00
CA ALA A 323 7.23 -16.24 -5.32
C ALA A 323 6.05 -16.35 -6.31
N MET A 324 6.19 -15.83 -7.52
CA MET A 324 5.15 -15.89 -8.55
C MET A 324 5.03 -17.25 -9.24
N ASN A 325 5.90 -18.22 -8.94
CA ASN A 325 5.78 -19.64 -9.29
C ASN A 325 5.38 -19.89 -10.76
N GLY A 326 6.11 -19.29 -11.71
CA GLY A 326 5.91 -19.46 -13.15
C GLY A 326 4.94 -18.47 -13.79
N HIS A 327 4.23 -17.65 -13.02
CA HIS A 327 3.50 -16.50 -13.55
C HIS A 327 4.47 -15.41 -14.02
N ALA A 328 4.07 -14.67 -15.06
CA ALA A 328 4.91 -13.61 -15.61
C ALA A 328 5.03 -12.43 -14.64
N VAL A 329 6.22 -11.82 -14.60
CA VAL A 329 6.51 -10.61 -13.85
C VAL A 329 7.12 -9.57 -14.77
N ILE A 330 6.45 -8.43 -14.91
CA ILE A 330 6.95 -7.29 -15.67
C ILE A 330 7.71 -6.37 -14.72
N ILE A 331 9.01 -6.27 -14.90
CA ILE A 331 9.89 -5.41 -14.11
C ILE A 331 10.08 -4.10 -14.87
N ARG A 332 9.58 -3.01 -14.30
CA ARG A 332 9.84 -1.67 -14.81
C ARG A 332 11.22 -1.21 -14.33
N THR A 333 12.06 -0.77 -15.27
CA THR A 333 13.30 -0.13 -14.87
C THR A 333 13.02 1.16 -14.09
N MET A 334 14.02 1.63 -13.36
CA MET A 334 13.93 2.76 -12.43
C MET A 334 13.14 3.95 -13.01
N ASP A 335 12.17 4.44 -12.26
CA ASP A 335 11.39 5.65 -12.55
C ASP A 335 11.53 6.65 -11.38
N ILE A 336 12.74 7.17 -11.22
CA ILE A 336 13.15 8.20 -10.26
C ILE A 336 13.21 9.55 -10.96
N GLY A 337 13.00 10.63 -10.23
CA GLY A 337 12.81 11.99 -10.74
C GLY A 337 11.34 12.40 -10.68
N GLY A 338 11.02 13.62 -11.08
CA GLY A 338 9.68 14.15 -10.93
C GLY A 338 9.38 14.49 -9.45
N ASP A 339 8.49 13.74 -8.83
CA ASP A 339 8.11 13.82 -7.42
C ASP A 339 8.95 12.95 -6.49
N LYS A 340 9.82 12.10 -7.04
CA LYS A 340 10.68 11.17 -6.30
C LYS A 340 12.10 11.68 -6.28
N ASP A 341 12.49 12.34 -5.21
CA ASP A 341 13.86 12.79 -4.97
C ASP A 341 14.61 11.78 -4.11
N LEU A 342 15.87 11.51 -4.48
CA LEU A 342 16.78 10.66 -3.71
C LEU A 342 18.02 11.50 -3.36
N PRO A 343 18.22 11.86 -2.09
CA PRO A 343 19.28 12.77 -1.67
C PRO A 343 20.68 12.34 -2.14
N TYR A 344 20.94 11.03 -2.19
CA TYR A 344 22.26 10.48 -2.61
C TYR A 344 22.48 10.46 -4.14
N MET A 345 21.45 10.77 -4.95
CA MET A 345 21.58 10.82 -6.42
C MET A 345 21.97 12.20 -6.97
N ASP A 346 21.92 13.24 -6.14
CA ASP A 346 22.28 14.61 -6.52
C ASP A 346 21.46 15.11 -7.73
N LEU A 347 20.15 14.87 -7.73
CA LEU A 347 19.29 15.28 -8.83
C LEU A 347 19.12 16.80 -8.86
N PRO A 348 19.15 17.44 -10.05
CA PRO A 348 18.99 18.87 -10.15
C PRO A 348 17.58 19.30 -9.80
N LYS A 349 17.43 20.45 -9.13
CA LYS A 349 16.10 21.09 -8.96
C LYS A 349 15.63 21.65 -10.30
N GLU A 350 14.51 21.14 -10.79
CA GLU A 350 13.95 21.51 -12.08
C GLU A 350 12.68 22.35 -11.91
N MET A 351 12.40 23.22 -12.88
CA MET A 351 11.18 24.03 -12.89
C MET A 351 9.92 23.20 -13.19
N ASN A 352 10.06 22.12 -13.95
CA ASN A 352 9.01 21.19 -14.33
C ASN A 352 9.51 19.75 -14.17
N PRO A 353 9.63 19.22 -12.93
CA PRO A 353 10.26 17.94 -12.66
C PRO A 353 9.64 16.76 -13.44
N PHE A 354 8.32 16.75 -13.61
CA PHE A 354 7.65 15.70 -14.39
C PHE A 354 7.98 15.73 -15.89
N LEU A 355 8.47 16.84 -16.42
CA LEU A 355 8.93 16.98 -17.81
C LEU A 355 10.46 16.92 -17.93
N GLY A 356 11.14 16.71 -16.82
CA GLY A 356 12.58 16.85 -16.68
C GLY A 356 13.38 15.57 -16.84
N TRP A 357 14.51 15.52 -16.12
CA TRP A 357 15.45 14.40 -16.12
C TRP A 357 14.97 13.33 -15.15
N ARG A 358 14.24 12.35 -15.67
CA ARG A 358 13.65 11.24 -14.89
C ARG A 358 13.72 9.92 -15.66
N ALA A 359 13.57 8.83 -14.94
CA ALA A 359 13.39 7.49 -15.47
C ALA A 359 14.46 7.08 -16.50
N VAL A 360 14.03 6.64 -17.68
CA VAL A 360 14.93 6.19 -18.74
C VAL A 360 15.94 7.25 -19.18
N ARG A 361 15.61 8.55 -19.04
CA ARG A 361 16.51 9.65 -19.36
C ARG A 361 17.75 9.63 -18.45
N ILE A 362 17.54 9.40 -17.15
CA ILE A 362 18.63 9.20 -16.18
C ILE A 362 19.41 7.92 -16.54
N SER A 363 18.72 6.83 -16.80
CA SER A 363 19.34 5.53 -17.07
C SER A 363 20.21 5.54 -18.36
N LEU A 364 19.80 6.28 -19.37
CA LEU A 364 20.59 6.42 -20.61
C LEU A 364 21.81 7.31 -20.42
N ASP A 365 21.76 8.32 -19.56
CA ASP A 365 22.90 9.20 -19.25
C ASP A 365 23.84 8.56 -18.22
N ARG A 366 23.28 7.86 -17.23
CA ARG A 366 24.01 7.19 -16.13
C ARG A 366 24.03 5.68 -16.34
N ARG A 367 24.89 5.25 -17.26
CA ARG A 367 24.97 3.86 -17.72
C ARG A 367 25.30 2.85 -16.63
N GLU A 368 25.97 3.27 -15.56
CA GLU A 368 26.25 2.42 -14.41
C GLU A 368 24.95 1.96 -13.72
N ILE A 369 23.95 2.86 -13.59
CA ILE A 369 22.64 2.53 -13.00
C ILE A 369 21.89 1.55 -13.91
N LEU A 370 21.84 1.84 -15.20
CA LEU A 370 21.20 0.98 -16.19
C LEU A 370 21.82 -0.42 -16.24
N ARG A 371 23.16 -0.49 -16.18
CA ARG A 371 23.92 -1.74 -16.24
C ARG A 371 23.58 -2.64 -15.04
N ASP A 372 23.69 -2.12 -13.83
CA ASP A 372 23.46 -2.90 -12.62
C ASP A 372 22.00 -3.39 -12.56
N GLN A 373 21.05 -2.55 -12.94
CA GLN A 373 19.64 -2.95 -12.97
C GLN A 373 19.36 -4.01 -14.04
N LEU A 374 19.77 -3.80 -15.29
CA LEU A 374 19.50 -4.75 -16.38
C LEU A 374 20.22 -6.09 -16.17
N ARG A 375 21.45 -6.08 -15.66
CA ARG A 375 22.17 -7.32 -15.33
C ARG A 375 21.48 -8.06 -14.17
N GLY A 376 21.01 -7.34 -13.15
CA GLY A 376 20.21 -7.93 -12.07
C GLY A 376 18.95 -8.61 -12.60
N ILE A 377 18.18 -7.95 -13.48
CA ILE A 377 16.97 -8.52 -14.09
C ILE A 377 17.31 -9.74 -14.97
N LEU A 378 18.33 -9.62 -15.82
CA LEU A 378 18.76 -10.73 -16.68
C LEU A 378 19.14 -11.96 -15.87
N ARG A 379 19.98 -11.82 -14.84
CA ARG A 379 20.36 -12.92 -13.95
C ARG A 379 19.13 -13.54 -13.26
N ALA A 380 18.22 -12.71 -12.79
CA ALA A 380 16.99 -13.17 -12.14
C ALA A 380 16.05 -13.92 -13.10
N SER A 381 16.11 -13.65 -14.40
CA SER A 381 15.29 -14.32 -15.41
C SER A 381 15.56 -15.82 -15.57
N ALA A 382 16.68 -16.32 -15.01
CA ALA A 382 16.95 -17.75 -14.91
C ALA A 382 16.02 -18.48 -13.89
N HIS A 383 15.34 -17.74 -13.00
CA HIS A 383 14.54 -18.27 -11.90
C HIS A 383 13.03 -18.18 -12.10
N GLY A 384 12.57 -17.50 -13.17
CA GLY A 384 11.15 -17.36 -13.47
C GLY A 384 10.88 -16.59 -14.74
N LYS A 385 9.62 -16.40 -15.08
CA LYS A 385 9.21 -15.71 -16.31
C LYS A 385 9.23 -14.18 -16.10
N LEU A 386 10.36 -13.55 -16.36
CA LEU A 386 10.53 -12.10 -16.25
C LEU A 386 10.40 -11.41 -17.60
N ARG A 387 9.93 -10.17 -17.57
CA ARG A 387 9.86 -9.24 -18.69
C ARG A 387 10.45 -7.90 -18.29
N ILE A 388 11.10 -7.21 -19.21
CA ILE A 388 11.66 -5.86 -18.98
C ILE A 388 10.73 -4.82 -19.58
N MET A 389 10.42 -3.77 -18.83
CA MET A 389 9.62 -2.65 -19.30
C MET A 389 10.33 -1.32 -19.03
N PHE A 390 10.42 -0.47 -20.05
CA PHE A 390 11.06 0.84 -19.94
C PHE A 390 10.02 1.95 -19.81
N PRO A 391 10.14 2.81 -18.76
CA PRO A 391 9.28 3.95 -18.55
C PRO A 391 9.70 5.17 -19.38
N MET A 392 8.80 6.14 -19.55
CA MET A 392 9.07 7.48 -20.11
C MET A 392 9.69 7.51 -21.51
N ILE A 393 9.43 6.50 -22.33
CA ILE A 393 9.91 6.43 -23.71
C ILE A 393 9.21 7.50 -24.56
N ILE A 394 9.96 8.16 -25.43
CA ILE A 394 9.46 9.14 -26.40
C ILE A 394 9.89 8.87 -27.85
N SER A 395 10.83 7.95 -28.06
CA SER A 395 11.37 7.68 -29.41
C SER A 395 11.76 6.21 -29.62
N VAL A 396 11.86 5.83 -30.90
CA VAL A 396 12.38 4.51 -31.32
C VAL A 396 13.88 4.40 -31.04
N GLU A 397 14.61 5.50 -31.15
CA GLU A 397 16.03 5.57 -30.88
C GLU A 397 16.37 5.15 -29.47
N GLU A 398 15.61 5.61 -28.48
CA GLU A 398 15.79 5.19 -27.07
C GLU A 398 15.65 3.66 -26.93
N ILE A 399 14.66 3.06 -27.55
CA ILE A 399 14.45 1.59 -27.48
C ILE A 399 15.59 0.84 -28.16
N ARG A 400 16.07 1.32 -29.30
CA ARG A 400 17.22 0.70 -30.00
C ARG A 400 18.51 0.78 -29.18
N GLU A 401 18.70 1.91 -28.49
CA GLU A 401 19.84 2.08 -27.60
C GLU A 401 19.77 1.16 -26.38
N LEU A 402 18.60 1.03 -25.77
CA LEU A 402 18.36 0.12 -24.65
C LEU A 402 18.52 -1.36 -25.06
N LYS A 403 18.00 -1.75 -26.22
CA LYS A 403 18.20 -3.11 -26.77
C LYS A 403 19.67 -3.42 -27.01
N LYS A 404 20.41 -2.45 -27.52
CA LYS A 404 21.88 -2.60 -27.70
C LYS A 404 22.57 -2.81 -26.34
N ALA A 405 22.23 -2.02 -25.33
CA ALA A 405 22.76 -2.19 -23.99
C ALA A 405 22.43 -3.58 -23.39
N ILE A 406 21.20 -4.07 -23.58
CA ILE A 406 20.81 -5.42 -23.15
C ILE A 406 21.70 -6.48 -23.78
N GLU A 407 21.95 -6.40 -25.09
CA GLU A 407 22.82 -7.37 -25.78
C GLU A 407 24.29 -7.29 -25.33
N GLU A 408 24.80 -6.09 -25.03
CA GLU A 408 26.10 -5.91 -24.41
C GLU A 408 26.18 -6.61 -23.04
N TYR A 409 25.18 -6.40 -22.18
CA TYR A 409 25.14 -7.01 -20.84
C TYR A 409 24.90 -8.52 -20.88
N LYS A 410 24.12 -9.03 -21.82
CA LYS A 410 24.02 -10.47 -22.08
C LYS A 410 25.36 -11.08 -22.45
N ALA A 411 26.17 -10.38 -23.30
CA ALA A 411 27.51 -10.85 -23.67
C ALA A 411 28.46 -10.89 -22.46
N GLU A 412 28.40 -9.89 -21.57
CA GLU A 412 29.17 -9.90 -20.32
C GLU A 412 28.76 -11.08 -19.42
N LEU A 413 27.46 -11.27 -19.19
CA LEU A 413 26.95 -12.36 -18.35
C LEU A 413 27.31 -13.75 -18.89
N ARG A 414 27.30 -13.94 -20.21
CA ARG A 414 27.77 -15.20 -20.84
C ARG A 414 29.24 -15.42 -20.57
N ALA A 415 30.07 -14.39 -20.69
CA ALA A 415 31.52 -14.48 -20.44
C ALA A 415 31.81 -14.79 -18.95
N GLU A 416 30.99 -14.31 -18.05
CA GLU A 416 31.06 -14.58 -16.61
C GLU A 416 30.44 -15.93 -16.21
N GLY A 417 29.71 -16.60 -17.11
CA GLY A 417 29.08 -17.89 -16.86
C GLY A 417 27.74 -17.84 -16.11
N HIS A 418 27.09 -16.68 -16.10
CA HIS A 418 25.75 -16.53 -15.52
C HIS A 418 24.66 -17.02 -16.46
N ALA A 419 23.69 -17.76 -15.91
CA ALA A 419 22.48 -18.16 -16.63
C ALA A 419 21.47 -17.01 -16.67
N PHE A 420 20.74 -16.89 -17.77
CA PHE A 420 19.65 -15.94 -17.96
C PHE A 420 18.76 -16.38 -19.14
N ASP A 421 17.57 -15.77 -19.26
CA ASP A 421 16.68 -15.99 -20.41
C ASP A 421 17.18 -15.19 -21.62
N GLU A 422 17.66 -15.91 -22.62
CA GLU A 422 18.13 -15.32 -23.88
C GLU A 422 17.03 -14.60 -24.66
N ASN A 423 15.77 -15.00 -24.45
CA ASN A 423 14.62 -14.52 -25.18
C ASN A 423 13.71 -13.63 -24.30
N ILE A 424 14.25 -13.04 -23.24
CA ILE A 424 13.48 -12.16 -22.35
C ILE A 424 12.70 -11.10 -23.15
N GLU A 425 11.41 -11.01 -22.92
CA GLU A 425 10.55 -10.03 -23.59
C GLU A 425 10.85 -8.62 -23.11
N ILE A 426 10.92 -7.69 -24.08
CA ILE A 426 11.14 -6.26 -23.83
C ILE A 426 9.90 -5.50 -24.22
N GLY A 427 9.40 -4.65 -23.34
CA GLY A 427 8.23 -3.80 -23.56
C GLY A 427 8.47 -2.34 -23.22
N VAL A 428 7.50 -1.52 -23.59
CA VAL A 428 7.45 -0.08 -23.31
C VAL A 428 6.26 0.24 -22.43
N MET A 429 6.49 1.04 -21.39
CA MET A 429 5.40 1.73 -20.74
C MET A 429 4.99 2.93 -21.60
N VAL A 430 3.80 2.86 -22.17
CA VAL A 430 3.26 3.95 -22.97
C VAL A 430 2.54 4.91 -22.04
N GLU A 431 3.22 5.97 -21.67
CA GLU A 431 2.76 6.97 -20.70
C GLU A 431 3.03 8.42 -21.14
N THR A 432 3.71 8.59 -22.28
CA THR A 432 3.90 9.88 -22.91
C THR A 432 3.04 9.98 -24.18
N PRO A 433 2.47 11.15 -24.48
CA PRO A 433 1.77 11.36 -25.75
C PRO A 433 2.66 11.11 -26.98
N ALA A 434 3.97 11.34 -26.85
CA ALA A 434 4.94 11.04 -27.92
C ALA A 434 5.00 9.55 -28.22
N ALA A 435 5.15 8.68 -27.21
CA ALA A 435 5.14 7.23 -27.40
C ALA A 435 3.80 6.76 -28.01
N ALA A 436 2.69 7.29 -27.55
CA ALA A 436 1.38 6.97 -28.08
C ALA A 436 1.24 7.37 -29.57
N ALA A 437 1.72 8.55 -29.95
CA ALA A 437 1.67 9.04 -31.33
C ALA A 437 2.48 8.16 -32.29
N ILE A 438 3.58 7.58 -31.84
CA ILE A 438 4.46 6.70 -32.62
C ILE A 438 4.30 5.21 -32.29
N ALA A 439 3.24 4.83 -31.61
CA ALA A 439 3.03 3.46 -31.14
C ALA A 439 3.18 2.41 -32.24
N HIS A 440 2.72 2.70 -33.47
CA HIS A 440 2.89 1.83 -34.63
C HIS A 440 4.36 1.61 -35.06
N HIS A 441 5.27 2.52 -34.73
CA HIS A 441 6.71 2.32 -34.92
C HIS A 441 7.32 1.55 -33.76
N LEU A 442 6.94 1.90 -32.52
CA LEU A 442 7.43 1.22 -31.32
C LEU A 442 6.99 -0.25 -31.26
N ALA A 443 5.77 -0.58 -31.70
CA ALA A 443 5.26 -1.96 -31.72
C ALA A 443 6.12 -2.92 -32.56
N LYS A 444 6.83 -2.42 -33.56
CA LYS A 444 7.77 -3.22 -34.38
C LYS A 444 9.08 -3.55 -33.64
N GLU A 445 9.42 -2.78 -32.63
CA GLU A 445 10.68 -2.90 -31.90
C GLU A 445 10.58 -3.72 -30.61
N VAL A 446 9.36 -3.88 -30.06
CA VAL A 446 9.14 -4.48 -28.74
C VAL A 446 8.16 -5.63 -28.77
N SER A 447 8.10 -6.40 -27.68
CA SER A 447 7.22 -7.55 -27.53
C SER A 447 5.82 -7.19 -27.04
N PHE A 448 5.68 -6.12 -26.27
CA PHE A 448 4.43 -5.67 -25.68
C PHE A 448 4.45 -4.19 -25.32
N PHE A 449 3.25 -3.66 -25.07
CA PHE A 449 3.04 -2.38 -24.41
C PHE A 449 2.36 -2.58 -23.05
N SER A 450 2.63 -1.66 -22.11
CA SER A 450 1.81 -1.47 -20.93
C SER A 450 1.48 0.02 -20.78
N ILE A 451 0.21 0.36 -20.69
CA ILE A 451 -0.23 1.76 -20.66
C ILE A 451 -0.16 2.27 -19.22
N GLY A 452 0.67 3.29 -18.99
CA GLY A 452 0.77 4.01 -17.72
C GLY A 452 -0.23 5.16 -17.68
N THR A 453 -1.49 4.89 -17.34
CA THR A 453 -2.58 5.88 -17.47
C THR A 453 -2.41 7.08 -16.57
N ASN A 454 -1.70 6.97 -15.45
CA ASN A 454 -1.51 8.09 -14.54
C ASN A 454 -0.73 9.23 -15.22
N ASP A 455 0.46 8.93 -15.74
CA ASP A 455 1.29 9.91 -16.46
C ASP A 455 0.71 10.23 -17.85
N LEU A 456 0.18 9.23 -18.57
CA LEU A 456 -0.45 9.48 -19.87
C LEU A 456 -1.61 10.48 -19.78
N THR A 457 -2.45 10.36 -18.76
CA THR A 457 -3.56 11.32 -18.52
C THR A 457 -3.01 12.71 -18.19
N GLN A 458 -2.05 12.79 -17.27
CA GLN A 458 -1.41 14.03 -16.87
C GLN A 458 -0.81 14.78 -18.07
N TYR A 459 -0.04 14.10 -18.89
CA TYR A 459 0.61 14.70 -20.06
C TYR A 459 -0.37 14.99 -21.21
N THR A 460 -1.35 14.13 -21.44
CA THR A 460 -2.35 14.35 -22.50
C THR A 460 -3.23 15.55 -22.21
N LEU A 461 -3.64 15.72 -20.95
CA LEU A 461 -4.50 16.83 -20.52
C LEU A 461 -3.68 18.05 -20.08
N ALA A 462 -2.36 17.95 -19.96
CA ALA A 462 -1.49 18.98 -19.40
C ALA A 462 -1.93 19.44 -18.00
N VAL A 463 -2.31 18.50 -17.14
CA VAL A 463 -2.81 18.72 -15.79
C VAL A 463 -1.95 17.97 -14.80
N ASP A 464 -1.36 18.70 -13.86
CA ASP A 464 -0.66 18.10 -12.73
C ASP A 464 -1.68 17.52 -11.73
N ARG A 465 -1.68 16.20 -11.58
CA ARG A 465 -2.59 15.47 -10.67
C ARG A 465 -2.34 15.77 -9.19
N GLY A 466 -1.14 16.22 -8.84
CA GLY A 466 -0.76 16.64 -7.49
C GLY A 466 -1.20 18.06 -7.13
N ASN A 467 -1.64 18.86 -8.11
CA ASN A 467 -2.07 20.23 -7.87
C ASN A 467 -3.56 20.26 -7.49
N GLU A 468 -3.85 20.48 -6.22
CA GLU A 468 -5.21 20.50 -5.66
C GLU A 468 -6.17 21.48 -6.37
N MET A 469 -5.65 22.60 -6.89
CA MET A 469 -6.47 23.64 -7.54
C MET A 469 -7.03 23.18 -8.88
N ILE A 470 -6.34 22.29 -9.58
CA ILE A 470 -6.71 21.84 -10.93
C ILE A 470 -6.89 20.33 -11.06
N SER A 471 -6.75 19.56 -9.97
CA SER A 471 -6.91 18.09 -9.95
C SER A 471 -8.27 17.64 -10.48
N HIS A 472 -9.31 18.48 -10.36
CA HIS A 472 -10.64 18.23 -10.93
C HIS A 472 -10.65 18.15 -12.46
N LEU A 473 -9.64 18.67 -13.15
CA LEU A 473 -9.46 18.56 -14.61
C LEU A 473 -8.80 17.23 -15.02
N TYR A 474 -8.19 16.53 -14.07
CA TYR A 474 -7.59 15.23 -14.29
C TYR A 474 -8.67 14.16 -14.38
N ASN A 475 -9.03 13.76 -15.61
CA ASN A 475 -10.04 12.72 -15.83
C ASN A 475 -9.54 11.68 -16.84
N PRO A 476 -9.18 10.46 -16.39
CA PRO A 476 -8.72 9.39 -17.28
C PRO A 476 -9.78 8.85 -18.23
N LEU A 477 -11.08 9.14 -18.00
CA LEU A 477 -12.18 8.84 -18.91
C LEU A 477 -12.47 9.96 -19.94
N SER A 478 -11.61 11.00 -19.97
CA SER A 478 -11.69 12.03 -21.01
C SER A 478 -11.60 11.41 -22.41
N PRO A 479 -12.44 11.85 -23.37
CA PRO A 479 -12.37 11.39 -24.77
C PRO A 479 -10.96 11.50 -25.36
N ALA A 480 -10.19 12.53 -24.99
CA ALA A 480 -8.82 12.70 -25.45
C ALA A 480 -7.91 11.55 -24.98
N VAL A 481 -8.00 11.18 -23.71
CA VAL A 481 -7.21 10.09 -23.11
C VAL A 481 -7.64 8.73 -23.69
N LEU A 482 -8.93 8.46 -23.76
CA LEU A 482 -9.46 7.21 -24.31
C LEU A 482 -9.11 7.01 -25.78
N THR A 483 -9.11 8.09 -26.57
CA THR A 483 -8.66 8.06 -27.98
C THR A 483 -7.20 7.63 -28.06
N VAL A 484 -6.34 8.19 -27.23
CA VAL A 484 -4.91 7.84 -27.19
C VAL A 484 -4.72 6.38 -26.76
N ILE A 485 -5.43 5.93 -25.74
CA ILE A 485 -5.39 4.52 -25.27
C ILE A 485 -5.80 3.58 -26.42
N LYS A 486 -6.92 3.86 -27.11
CA LYS A 486 -7.39 3.04 -28.24
C LYS A 486 -6.37 2.99 -29.36
N GLN A 487 -5.78 4.11 -29.72
CA GLN A 487 -4.71 4.18 -30.74
C GLN A 487 -3.52 3.29 -30.38
N VAL A 488 -3.11 3.26 -29.13
CA VAL A 488 -1.98 2.42 -28.66
C VAL A 488 -2.32 0.93 -28.77
N ILE A 489 -3.52 0.53 -28.34
CA ILE A 489 -4.00 -0.86 -28.43
C ILE A 489 -4.04 -1.30 -29.91
N ASP A 490 -4.63 -0.49 -30.78
CA ASP A 490 -4.76 -0.83 -32.20
C ASP A 490 -3.39 -0.93 -32.89
N ALA A 491 -2.46 -0.03 -32.58
CA ALA A 491 -1.10 -0.06 -33.11
C ALA A 491 -0.34 -1.33 -32.70
N SER A 492 -0.52 -1.77 -31.46
CA SER A 492 0.04 -3.01 -30.92
C SER A 492 -0.52 -4.24 -31.64
N HIS A 493 -1.84 -4.34 -31.71
CA HIS A 493 -2.54 -5.46 -32.35
C HIS A 493 -2.24 -5.56 -33.85
N ALA A 494 -2.05 -4.44 -34.54
CA ALA A 494 -1.68 -4.44 -35.96
C ALA A 494 -0.32 -5.11 -36.24
N GLU A 495 0.58 -5.14 -35.24
CA GLU A 495 1.88 -5.81 -35.30
C GLU A 495 1.87 -7.18 -34.59
N GLY A 496 0.68 -7.70 -34.22
CA GLY A 496 0.53 -8.98 -33.52
C GLY A 496 1.09 -8.97 -32.09
N LYS A 497 1.12 -7.78 -31.44
CA LYS A 497 1.58 -7.61 -30.07
C LYS A 497 0.39 -7.44 -29.14
N TRP A 498 0.62 -7.62 -27.85
CA TRP A 498 -0.40 -7.41 -26.82
C TRP A 498 -0.15 -6.11 -26.05
N THR A 499 -1.21 -5.58 -25.46
CA THR A 499 -1.16 -4.36 -24.66
C THR A 499 -1.79 -4.58 -23.29
N GLY A 500 -1.00 -4.34 -22.24
CA GLY A 500 -1.49 -4.26 -20.87
C GLY A 500 -1.72 -2.80 -20.43
N MET A 501 -2.23 -2.67 -19.22
CA MET A 501 -2.40 -1.40 -18.52
C MET A 501 -2.09 -1.58 -17.04
N CYS A 502 -1.23 -0.73 -16.48
CA CYS A 502 -0.82 -0.79 -15.09
C CYS A 502 -1.11 0.49 -14.28
N GLY A 503 -1.69 1.50 -14.91
CA GLY A 503 -2.19 2.68 -14.22
C GLY A 503 -3.45 2.39 -13.40
N GLU A 504 -3.84 3.32 -12.54
CA GLU A 504 -4.98 3.16 -11.63
C GLU A 504 -6.31 2.86 -12.35
N LEU A 505 -6.46 3.33 -13.59
CA LEU A 505 -7.64 3.09 -14.41
C LEU A 505 -7.91 1.58 -14.65
N ALA A 506 -6.87 0.75 -14.68
CA ALA A 506 -7.01 -0.70 -14.86
C ALA A 506 -7.77 -1.39 -13.71
N GLY A 507 -7.71 -0.82 -12.51
CA GLY A 507 -8.42 -1.31 -11.33
C GLY A 507 -9.78 -0.65 -11.06
N ASP A 508 -10.20 0.29 -11.90
CA ASP A 508 -11.53 0.93 -11.79
C ASP A 508 -12.60 0.05 -12.46
N GLU A 509 -13.52 -0.49 -11.67
CA GLU A 509 -14.61 -1.34 -12.14
C GLU A 509 -15.47 -0.67 -13.22
N ARG A 510 -15.62 0.66 -13.16
CA ARG A 510 -16.40 1.44 -14.15
C ARG A 510 -15.69 1.50 -15.51
N ALA A 511 -14.35 1.52 -15.48
CA ALA A 511 -13.54 1.52 -16.70
C ALA A 511 -13.34 0.13 -17.29
N THR A 512 -13.49 -0.94 -16.51
CA THR A 512 -13.19 -2.32 -16.93
C THR A 512 -13.89 -2.71 -18.23
N LEU A 513 -15.20 -2.46 -18.34
CA LEU A 513 -15.96 -2.80 -19.54
C LEU A 513 -15.51 -2.01 -20.77
N LEU A 514 -15.22 -0.72 -20.57
CA LEU A 514 -14.73 0.15 -21.64
C LEU A 514 -13.38 -0.32 -22.16
N LEU A 515 -12.44 -0.57 -21.26
CA LEU A 515 -11.08 -1.06 -21.58
C LEU A 515 -11.12 -2.45 -22.23
N LEU A 516 -11.95 -3.35 -21.72
CA LEU A 516 -12.17 -4.67 -22.32
C LEU A 516 -12.68 -4.55 -23.76
N GLY A 517 -13.71 -3.72 -23.97
CA GLY A 517 -14.27 -3.48 -25.30
C GLY A 517 -13.32 -2.77 -26.27
N MET A 518 -12.37 -1.99 -25.75
CA MET A 518 -11.28 -1.40 -26.54
C MET A 518 -10.24 -2.44 -26.98
N GLY A 519 -10.25 -3.63 -26.38
CA GLY A 519 -9.35 -4.72 -26.71
C GLY A 519 -8.10 -4.79 -25.82
N LEU A 520 -8.15 -4.29 -24.59
CA LEU A 520 -7.04 -4.41 -23.64
C LEU A 520 -6.81 -5.89 -23.28
N ASP A 521 -5.57 -6.35 -23.33
CA ASP A 521 -5.19 -7.76 -23.14
C ASP A 521 -4.84 -8.09 -21.68
N GLU A 522 -4.25 -7.14 -20.94
CA GLU A 522 -3.84 -7.31 -19.54
C GLU A 522 -4.27 -6.12 -18.67
N PHE A 523 -4.86 -6.43 -17.52
CA PHE A 523 -5.30 -5.46 -16.53
C PHE A 523 -4.44 -5.64 -15.27
N SER A 524 -3.59 -4.68 -14.92
CA SER A 524 -2.72 -4.74 -13.74
C SER A 524 -3.08 -3.66 -12.73
N MET A 525 -3.34 -4.07 -11.49
CA MET A 525 -3.92 -3.24 -10.45
C MET A 525 -3.43 -3.61 -9.05
N SER A 526 -3.90 -2.90 -8.03
CA SER A 526 -3.75 -3.36 -6.64
C SER A 526 -4.43 -4.73 -6.46
N GLY A 527 -3.80 -5.63 -5.68
CA GLY A 527 -4.30 -6.99 -5.46
C GLY A 527 -5.75 -7.07 -4.99
N ILE A 528 -6.18 -6.11 -4.17
CA ILE A 528 -7.56 -6.04 -3.66
C ILE A 528 -8.63 -5.76 -4.73
N SER A 529 -8.25 -5.17 -5.86
CA SER A 529 -9.16 -4.88 -6.99
C SER A 529 -9.34 -6.07 -7.93
N ILE A 530 -8.41 -7.02 -7.93
CA ILE A 530 -8.40 -8.16 -8.85
C ILE A 530 -9.72 -8.94 -8.87
N PRO A 531 -10.29 -9.37 -7.73
CA PRO A 531 -11.52 -10.18 -7.76
C PRO A 531 -12.70 -9.45 -8.38
N LYS A 532 -12.82 -8.14 -8.13
CA LYS A 532 -13.92 -7.32 -8.65
C LYS A 532 -13.82 -7.13 -10.16
N VAL A 533 -12.64 -6.77 -10.66
CA VAL A 533 -12.38 -6.64 -12.10
C VAL A 533 -12.60 -7.98 -12.81
N LYS A 534 -12.11 -9.07 -12.22
CA LYS A 534 -12.33 -10.43 -12.74
C LYS A 534 -13.84 -10.78 -12.80
N LYS A 535 -14.62 -10.41 -11.78
CA LYS A 535 -16.08 -10.59 -11.76
C LYS A 535 -16.75 -9.84 -12.90
N VAL A 536 -16.39 -8.58 -13.12
CA VAL A 536 -16.94 -7.76 -14.23
C VAL A 536 -16.66 -8.41 -15.58
N ILE A 537 -15.42 -8.83 -15.82
CA ILE A 537 -15.01 -9.48 -17.07
C ILE A 537 -15.80 -10.79 -17.29
N ARG A 538 -15.85 -11.66 -16.28
CA ARG A 538 -16.50 -12.96 -16.37
C ARG A 538 -18.01 -12.90 -16.59
N ASN A 539 -18.65 -11.84 -16.13
CA ASN A 539 -20.08 -11.60 -16.32
C ASN A 539 -20.41 -10.88 -17.64
N SER A 540 -19.39 -10.57 -18.46
CA SER A 540 -19.55 -9.81 -19.68
C SER A 540 -19.49 -10.69 -20.93
N ASN A 541 -20.17 -10.25 -22.01
CA ASN A 541 -19.99 -10.78 -23.35
C ASN A 541 -19.11 -9.81 -24.15
N PHE A 542 -18.00 -10.28 -24.69
CA PHE A 542 -17.03 -9.43 -25.38
C PHE A 542 -17.60 -8.70 -26.59
N ALA A 543 -18.38 -9.38 -27.41
CA ALA A 543 -18.96 -8.76 -28.59
C ALA A 543 -19.87 -7.58 -28.24
N GLU A 544 -20.70 -7.72 -27.20
CA GLU A 544 -21.59 -6.65 -26.72
C GLU A 544 -20.81 -5.49 -26.09
N VAL A 545 -19.80 -5.81 -25.28
CA VAL A 545 -18.93 -4.80 -24.61
C VAL A 545 -18.12 -4.02 -25.64
N LYS A 546 -17.66 -4.68 -26.71
CA LYS A 546 -16.97 -4.04 -27.82
C LYS A 546 -17.87 -3.03 -28.53
N ALA A 547 -19.11 -3.41 -28.85
CA ALA A 547 -20.08 -2.52 -29.48
C ALA A 547 -20.41 -1.31 -28.56
N MET A 548 -20.52 -1.54 -27.25
CA MET A 548 -20.71 -0.45 -26.27
C MET A 548 -19.52 0.50 -26.27
N ALA A 549 -18.28 -0.03 -26.23
CA ALA A 549 -17.06 0.77 -26.22
C ALA A 549 -16.89 1.60 -27.49
N GLU A 550 -17.17 1.03 -28.67
CA GLU A 550 -17.16 1.76 -29.95
C GLU A 550 -18.13 2.95 -29.93
N LYS A 551 -19.34 2.74 -29.38
CA LYS A 551 -20.31 3.83 -29.19
C LYS A 551 -19.78 4.88 -28.21
N ALA A 552 -19.26 4.48 -27.05
CA ALA A 552 -18.75 5.39 -26.03
C ALA A 552 -17.61 6.26 -26.58
N LEU A 553 -16.66 5.69 -27.33
CA LEU A 553 -15.56 6.41 -27.95
C LEU A 553 -15.97 7.44 -29.01
N SER A 554 -17.19 7.38 -29.52
CA SER A 554 -17.76 8.38 -30.45
C SER A 554 -18.32 9.62 -29.74
N LEU A 555 -18.40 9.61 -28.42
CA LEU A 555 -19.03 10.68 -27.63
C LEU A 555 -18.04 11.79 -27.25
N PRO A 556 -18.51 13.04 -27.18
CA PRO A 556 -17.63 14.19 -27.02
C PRO A 556 -17.23 14.51 -25.58
N THR A 557 -17.89 13.94 -24.58
CA THR A 557 -17.64 14.26 -23.17
C THR A 557 -17.51 13.01 -22.29
N ALA A 558 -16.72 13.11 -21.22
CA ALA A 558 -16.57 12.04 -20.25
C ALA A 558 -17.93 11.65 -19.60
N ALA A 559 -18.76 12.63 -19.26
CA ALA A 559 -20.07 12.38 -18.66
C ALA A 559 -21.01 11.56 -19.60
N GLU A 560 -20.99 11.83 -20.90
CA GLU A 560 -21.77 11.05 -21.87
C GLU A 560 -21.21 9.63 -22.02
N ILE A 561 -19.90 9.46 -21.96
CA ILE A 561 -19.22 8.15 -21.97
C ILE A 561 -19.62 7.35 -20.73
N GLU A 562 -19.49 7.94 -19.55
CA GLU A 562 -19.89 7.32 -18.28
C GLU A 562 -21.36 6.89 -18.29
N ALA A 563 -22.25 7.77 -18.77
CA ALA A 563 -23.68 7.46 -18.87
C ALA A 563 -23.99 6.27 -19.80
N VAL A 564 -23.25 6.08 -20.89
CA VAL A 564 -23.38 4.90 -21.75
C VAL A 564 -22.92 3.63 -21.04
N VAL A 565 -21.82 3.68 -20.31
CA VAL A 565 -21.32 2.54 -19.54
C VAL A 565 -22.28 2.17 -18.42
N GLU A 566 -22.75 3.15 -17.63
CA GLU A 566 -23.71 2.94 -16.54
C GLU A 566 -25.03 2.34 -17.05
N LYS A 567 -25.54 2.86 -18.17
CA LYS A 567 -26.73 2.30 -18.81
C LYS A 567 -26.52 0.85 -19.22
N PHE A 568 -25.38 0.53 -19.82
CA PHE A 568 -25.05 -0.84 -20.23
C PHE A 568 -25.02 -1.79 -19.04
N ILE A 569 -24.40 -1.35 -17.91
CA ILE A 569 -24.36 -2.12 -16.66
C ILE A 569 -25.78 -2.35 -16.14
N ALA A 570 -26.62 -1.31 -16.07
CA ALA A 570 -27.98 -1.40 -15.56
C ALA A 570 -28.87 -2.36 -16.40
N GLU A 571 -28.69 -2.38 -17.71
CA GLU A 571 -29.43 -3.29 -18.62
C GLU A 571 -29.02 -4.77 -18.44
N LYS A 572 -27.81 -5.04 -17.90
CA LYS A 572 -27.32 -6.40 -17.69
C LYS A 572 -27.58 -6.93 -16.27
N THR A 573 -27.91 -6.05 -15.33
CA THR A 573 -28.18 -6.41 -13.92
C THR A 573 -29.66 -6.73 -13.70
N GLN A 574 -30.53 -6.46 -14.67
CA GLN A 574 -31.94 -6.84 -14.71
C GLN A 574 -32.14 -8.25 -15.31
#